data_ff8578152a4caef38583e2d27285fa68
#
_entry.id   ff8578152a4caef38583e2d27285fa68
#
_cell.length_a   1.000
_cell.length_b   1.000
_cell.length_c   1.000
_cell.angle_alpha   90.00
_cell.angle_beta   90.00
_cell.angle_gamma   90.00
#
_symmetry.space_group_name_H-M   'P 1'
#
loop_
_entity.id
_entity.type
_entity.pdbx_description
1 polymer ?
#
loop_
_entity_poly.entity_id
_entity_poly.type
_entity_poly.pdbx_seq_one_letter_code
_entity_poly.pdbx_strand_id
1 'polypeptide(L)'
;GRDSYRAGYVGQIYKINSGENISYGGKLFVGAKKLNVLSAYDENLSIPRFTDAIDWGWFSFLTKPVSYAINWFFGYAGNFGLAIIAFTILMRLILFPLAQASFKSMAKMKKLQPDMQRLKETYPNDRQKMQQELMALYKREGANPVAGCLPILVQIPIFFSLYKVLFVTIEMY
;
A
#
# COMPACT_ATOMS: atom_id res chain seq x y z
N GLY A 1 25.07 -29.73 4.84
CA GLY A 1 24.74 -29.47 6.25
C GLY A 1 23.22 -29.33 6.36
N ARG A 2 22.61 -29.99 7.33
CA ARG A 2 21.19 -29.74 7.66
C ARG A 2 21.12 -28.49 8.49
N ASP A 3 20.54 -27.42 7.93
CA ASP A 3 20.28 -26.21 8.69
C ASP A 3 19.22 -26.53 9.75
N SER A 4 19.58 -26.42 11.03
CA SER A 4 18.66 -26.60 12.14
C SER A 4 18.23 -25.23 12.66
N TYR A 5 16.91 -24.98 12.63
CA TYR A 5 16.33 -23.75 13.19
C TYR A 5 15.76 -24.04 14.58
N ARG A 6 16.06 -23.19 15.55
CA ARG A 6 15.51 -23.27 16.89
C ARG A 6 14.68 -22.02 17.16
N ALA A 7 13.38 -22.20 17.40
CA ALA A 7 12.51 -21.16 17.90
C ALA A 7 12.24 -21.42 19.38
N GLY A 8 12.35 -20.38 20.21
CA GLY A 8 12.10 -20.46 21.64
C GLY A 8 11.17 -19.33 22.08
N TYR A 9 10.33 -19.60 23.05
CA TYR A 9 9.48 -18.63 23.73
C TYR A 9 9.85 -18.59 25.20
N VAL A 10 10.08 -17.40 25.74
CA VAL A 10 10.29 -17.18 27.18
C VAL A 10 8.99 -16.61 27.75
N GLY A 11 8.27 -17.41 28.52
CA GLY A 11 7.05 -17.01 29.20
C GLY A 11 7.29 -16.20 30.47
N GLN A 12 6.20 -15.93 31.20
CA GLN A 12 6.27 -15.29 32.52
C GLN A 12 6.99 -16.18 33.51
N ILE A 13 7.68 -15.57 34.47
CA ILE A 13 8.34 -16.27 35.57
C ILE A 13 7.28 -16.61 36.60
N TYR A 14 7.08 -17.90 36.88
CA TYR A 14 6.20 -18.41 37.93
C TYR A 14 7.00 -18.88 39.12
N LYS A 15 6.62 -18.45 40.29
CA LYS A 15 7.18 -18.97 41.56
C LYS A 15 6.32 -20.14 42.01
N ILE A 16 6.90 -21.33 42.01
CA ILE A 16 6.20 -22.57 42.43
C ILE A 16 6.71 -22.93 43.84
N ASN A 17 5.79 -23.08 44.76
CA ASN A 17 6.12 -23.52 46.14
C ASN A 17 6.24 -25.05 46.20
N SER A 18 6.89 -25.54 47.25
CA SER A 18 7.06 -26.98 47.42
C SER A 18 5.70 -27.68 47.57
N GLY A 19 5.41 -28.64 46.66
CA GLY A 19 4.15 -29.39 46.61
C GLY A 19 3.09 -28.80 45.67
N GLU A 20 3.35 -27.67 45.02
CA GLU A 20 2.46 -27.09 44.00
C GLU A 20 2.84 -27.55 42.60
N ASN A 21 1.85 -27.74 41.73
CA ASN A 21 2.01 -28.04 40.31
C ASN A 21 1.44 -26.93 39.47
N ILE A 22 2.18 -26.50 38.48
CA ILE A 22 1.71 -25.59 37.42
C ILE A 22 1.67 -26.35 36.10
N SER A 23 0.54 -26.34 35.43
CA SER A 23 0.40 -26.81 34.07
C SER A 23 0.32 -25.63 33.12
N TYR A 24 1.18 -25.61 32.12
CA TYR A 24 1.21 -24.58 31.06
C TYR A 24 0.80 -25.19 29.72
N GLY A 25 -0.27 -24.68 29.12
CA GLY A 25 -0.72 -25.08 27.79
C GLY A 25 -0.28 -24.07 26.74
N GLY A 26 0.37 -24.54 25.69
CA GLY A 26 0.73 -23.73 24.53
C GLY A 26 0.09 -24.28 23.27
N LYS A 27 -0.27 -23.41 22.33
CA LYS A 27 -0.72 -23.78 20.98
C LYS A 27 0.39 -23.41 19.98
N LEU A 28 0.77 -24.37 19.12
CA LEU A 28 1.73 -24.15 18.05
C LEU A 28 1.00 -24.15 16.71
N PHE A 29 1.14 -23.08 15.94
CA PHE A 29 0.67 -23.03 14.55
C PHE A 29 1.82 -23.38 13.61
N VAL A 30 1.61 -24.39 12.77
CA VAL A 30 2.54 -24.78 11.71
C VAL A 30 1.73 -24.90 10.42
N GLY A 31 1.99 -24.02 9.46
CA GLY A 31 1.27 -24.04 8.20
C GLY A 31 1.47 -22.78 7.36
N ALA A 32 0.83 -22.77 6.21
CA ALA A 32 0.81 -21.62 5.32
C ALA A 32 0.03 -20.45 5.94
N LYS A 33 0.58 -19.24 5.88
CA LYS A 33 -0.04 -18.02 6.43
C LYS A 33 -1.11 -17.49 5.49
N LYS A 34 -2.21 -18.24 5.32
CA LYS A 34 -3.37 -17.80 4.54
C LYS A 34 -4.24 -16.86 5.38
N LEU A 35 -4.65 -15.71 4.81
CA LEU A 35 -5.45 -14.73 5.49
C LEU A 35 -6.73 -15.32 6.09
N ASN A 36 -7.48 -16.08 5.28
CA ASN A 36 -8.75 -16.69 5.72
C ASN A 36 -8.56 -17.67 6.88
N VAL A 37 -7.46 -18.45 6.87
CA VAL A 37 -7.14 -19.42 7.93
C VAL A 37 -6.76 -18.69 9.22
N LEU A 38 -5.93 -17.66 9.13
CA LEU A 38 -5.49 -16.90 10.29
C LEU A 38 -6.64 -16.09 10.89
N SER A 39 -7.53 -15.52 10.06
CA SER A 39 -8.74 -14.84 10.54
C SER A 39 -9.69 -15.80 11.26
N ALA A 40 -9.87 -17.01 10.73
CA ALA A 40 -10.70 -18.01 11.38
C ALA A 40 -10.11 -18.45 12.74
N TYR A 41 -8.80 -18.52 12.88
CA TYR A 41 -8.17 -18.80 14.17
C TYR A 41 -8.25 -17.61 15.14
N ASP A 42 -8.18 -16.38 14.66
CA ASP A 42 -8.37 -15.17 15.45
C ASP A 42 -9.77 -15.17 16.12
N GLU A 43 -10.80 -15.48 15.32
CA GLU A 43 -12.19 -15.57 15.80
C GLU A 43 -12.46 -16.81 16.69
N ASN A 44 -12.09 -18.01 16.21
CA ASN A 44 -12.46 -19.28 16.88
C ASN A 44 -11.63 -19.59 18.11
N LEU A 45 -10.38 -19.17 18.17
CA LEU A 45 -9.47 -19.45 19.28
C LEU A 45 -9.24 -18.25 20.19
N SER A 46 -9.90 -17.11 19.90
CA SER A 46 -9.75 -15.84 20.62
C SER A 46 -8.28 -15.44 20.79
N ILE A 47 -7.48 -15.61 19.73
CA ILE A 47 -6.08 -15.20 19.70
C ILE A 47 -6.03 -13.82 19.04
N PRO A 48 -6.01 -12.72 19.79
CA PRO A 48 -6.13 -11.39 19.23
C PRO A 48 -4.96 -11.08 18.32
N ARG A 49 -5.25 -10.50 17.15
CA ARG A 49 -4.25 -10.04 16.17
C ARG A 49 -3.42 -11.18 15.54
N PHE A 50 -3.97 -12.39 15.44
CA PHE A 50 -3.24 -13.50 14.83
C PHE A 50 -2.95 -13.27 13.35
N THR A 51 -3.76 -12.47 12.66
CA THR A 51 -3.51 -12.01 11.29
C THR A 51 -2.27 -11.14 11.15
N ASP A 52 -1.74 -10.57 12.24
CA ASP A 52 -0.48 -9.83 12.24
C ASP A 52 0.77 -10.74 12.09
N ALA A 53 0.58 -12.08 12.16
CA ALA A 53 1.61 -13.05 11.77
C ALA A 53 2.00 -12.95 10.28
N ILE A 54 1.14 -12.34 9.46
CA ILE A 54 1.46 -11.94 8.09
C ILE A 54 2.25 -10.63 8.16
N ASP A 55 3.40 -10.57 7.48
CA ASP A 55 4.17 -9.32 7.36
C ASP A 55 3.49 -8.36 6.38
N TRP A 56 2.65 -7.47 6.90
CA TRP A 56 1.94 -6.45 6.13
C TRP A 56 2.82 -5.30 5.65
N GLY A 57 4.05 -5.19 6.16
CA GLY A 57 4.97 -4.10 5.86
C GLY A 57 4.55 -2.75 6.48
N TRP A 58 5.28 -1.70 6.13
CA TRP A 58 5.06 -0.36 6.66
C TRP A 58 3.67 0.22 6.29
N PHE A 59 3.17 -0.09 5.09
CA PHE A 59 1.85 0.36 4.63
C PHE A 59 0.71 -0.58 5.04
N SER A 60 0.78 -1.20 6.23
CA SER A 60 -0.22 -2.15 6.71
C SER A 60 -1.65 -1.60 6.68
N PHE A 61 -1.83 -0.28 6.95
CA PHE A 61 -3.12 0.41 6.89
C PHE A 61 -3.76 0.38 5.49
N LEU A 62 -2.95 0.28 4.43
CA LEU A 62 -3.41 0.18 3.04
C LEU A 62 -3.35 -1.26 2.52
N THR A 63 -2.32 -2.02 2.91
CA THR A 63 -2.11 -3.41 2.48
C THR A 63 -3.23 -4.33 2.96
N LYS A 64 -3.70 -4.17 4.22
CA LYS A 64 -4.81 -4.97 4.77
C LYS A 64 -6.12 -4.77 3.96
N PRO A 65 -6.65 -3.54 3.77
CA PRO A 65 -7.87 -3.36 2.96
C PRO A 65 -7.72 -3.86 1.52
N VAL A 66 -6.55 -3.66 0.89
CA VAL A 66 -6.28 -4.17 -0.47
C VAL A 66 -6.35 -5.70 -0.49
N SER A 67 -5.74 -6.36 0.50
CA SER A 67 -5.78 -7.82 0.63
C SER A 67 -7.21 -8.33 0.82
N TYR A 68 -8.00 -7.73 1.70
CA TYR A 68 -9.40 -8.09 1.90
C TYR A 68 -10.23 -7.90 0.62
N ALA A 69 -10.03 -6.79 -0.10
CA ALA A 69 -10.73 -6.54 -1.35
C ALA A 69 -10.39 -7.58 -2.43
N ILE A 70 -9.12 -7.93 -2.60
CA ILE A 70 -8.70 -8.96 -3.56
C ILE A 70 -9.28 -10.33 -3.17
N ASN A 71 -9.24 -10.70 -1.88
CA ASN A 71 -9.85 -11.95 -1.42
C ASN A 71 -11.36 -11.99 -1.63
N TRP A 72 -12.05 -10.85 -1.46
CA TRP A 72 -13.47 -10.73 -1.77
C TRP A 72 -13.75 -11.00 -3.26
N PHE A 73 -12.99 -10.38 -4.17
CA PHE A 73 -13.09 -10.67 -5.60
C PHE A 73 -12.73 -12.11 -5.94
N PHE A 74 -11.75 -12.70 -5.25
CA PHE A 74 -11.37 -14.09 -5.43
C PHE A 74 -12.52 -15.05 -5.07
N GLY A 75 -13.31 -14.75 -4.03
CA GLY A 75 -14.48 -15.52 -3.66
C GLY A 75 -15.53 -15.63 -4.78
N TYR A 76 -15.61 -14.62 -5.66
CA TYR A 76 -16.51 -14.65 -6.83
C TYR A 76 -15.86 -15.23 -8.08
N ALA A 77 -14.61 -14.89 -8.33
CA ALA A 77 -13.92 -15.26 -9.58
C ALA A 77 -13.34 -16.68 -9.56
N GLY A 78 -13.10 -17.24 -8.37
CA GLY A 78 -12.42 -18.52 -8.21
C GLY A 78 -10.97 -18.56 -8.73
N ASN A 79 -10.48 -17.43 -9.25
CA ASN A 79 -9.13 -17.29 -9.81
C ASN A 79 -8.51 -15.98 -9.31
N PHE A 80 -7.31 -16.10 -8.71
CA PHE A 80 -6.63 -14.96 -8.09
C PHE A 80 -6.19 -13.91 -9.11
N GLY A 81 -5.77 -14.32 -10.30
CA GLY A 81 -5.41 -13.41 -11.40
C GLY A 81 -6.60 -12.55 -11.84
N LEU A 82 -7.79 -13.15 -11.99
CA LEU A 82 -9.01 -12.42 -12.32
C LEU A 82 -9.42 -11.46 -11.19
N ALA A 83 -9.22 -11.85 -9.94
CA ALA A 83 -9.48 -10.99 -8.79
C ALA A 83 -8.59 -9.73 -8.79
N ILE A 84 -7.30 -9.87 -9.13
CA ILE A 84 -6.38 -8.74 -9.25
C ILE A 84 -6.80 -7.80 -10.39
N ILE A 85 -7.21 -8.35 -11.54
CA ILE A 85 -7.67 -7.56 -12.69
C ILE A 85 -8.93 -6.78 -12.30
N ALA A 86 -9.91 -7.44 -11.69
CA ALA A 86 -11.16 -6.80 -11.24
C ALA A 86 -10.89 -5.70 -10.22
N PHE A 87 -10.05 -5.96 -9.23
CA PHE A 87 -9.61 -4.96 -8.25
C PHE A 87 -8.92 -3.76 -8.93
N THR A 88 -8.03 -4.01 -9.90
CA THR A 88 -7.32 -2.96 -10.62
C THR A 88 -8.29 -2.09 -11.42
N ILE A 89 -9.28 -2.68 -12.07
CA ILE A 89 -10.34 -1.94 -12.80
C ILE A 89 -11.12 -1.06 -11.81
N LEU A 90 -11.56 -1.62 -10.68
CA LEU A 90 -12.27 -0.88 -9.65
C LEU A 90 -11.47 0.33 -9.15
N MET A 91 -10.19 0.12 -8.83
CA MET A 91 -9.31 1.19 -8.37
C MET A 91 -9.12 2.27 -9.44
N ARG A 92 -9.01 1.89 -10.71
CA ARG A 92 -8.95 2.84 -11.82
C ARG A 92 -10.22 3.66 -11.98
N LEU A 93 -11.38 3.05 -11.79
CA LEU A 93 -12.65 3.76 -11.82
C LEU A 93 -12.78 4.78 -10.67
N ILE A 94 -12.37 4.39 -9.46
CA ILE A 94 -12.37 5.29 -8.29
C ILE A 94 -11.42 6.47 -8.50
N LEU A 95 -10.23 6.22 -9.06
CA LEU A 95 -9.21 7.25 -9.29
C LEU A 95 -9.42 8.03 -10.60
N PHE A 96 -10.40 7.65 -11.42
CA PHE A 96 -10.67 8.28 -12.71
C PHE A 96 -10.87 9.80 -12.64
N PRO A 97 -11.70 10.36 -11.72
CA PRO A 97 -11.86 11.80 -11.62
C PRO A 97 -10.57 12.53 -11.28
N LEU A 98 -9.72 11.92 -10.45
CA LEU A 98 -8.40 12.47 -10.11
C LEU A 98 -7.47 12.47 -11.34
N ALA A 99 -7.47 11.39 -12.11
CA ALA A 99 -6.71 11.29 -13.34
C ALA A 99 -7.15 12.34 -14.38
N GLN A 100 -8.46 12.53 -14.55
CA GLN A 100 -8.99 13.57 -15.45
C GLN A 100 -8.57 14.98 -15.03
N ALA A 101 -8.63 15.31 -13.74
CA ALA A 101 -8.18 16.60 -13.23
C ALA A 101 -6.70 16.85 -13.54
N SER A 102 -5.86 15.81 -13.41
CA SER A 102 -4.44 15.85 -13.74
C SER A 102 -4.20 16.06 -15.22
N PHE A 103 -4.86 15.30 -16.10
CA PHE A 103 -4.73 15.48 -17.56
C PHE A 103 -5.14 16.89 -17.98
N LYS A 104 -6.21 17.45 -17.41
CA LYS A 104 -6.65 18.82 -17.66
C LYS A 104 -5.59 19.85 -17.24
N SER A 105 -4.94 19.64 -16.09
CA SER A 105 -3.84 20.49 -15.63
C SER A 105 -2.60 20.39 -16.53
N MET A 106 -2.22 19.17 -16.94
CA MET A 106 -1.12 18.95 -17.87
C MET A 106 -1.38 19.59 -19.24
N ALA A 107 -2.62 19.52 -19.76
CA ALA A 107 -3.00 20.14 -21.02
C ALA A 107 -2.88 21.68 -20.94
N LYS A 108 -3.26 22.29 -19.79
CA LYS A 108 -3.04 23.72 -19.55
C LYS A 108 -1.55 24.07 -19.53
N MET A 109 -0.73 23.30 -18.80
CA MET A 109 0.70 23.53 -18.74
C MET A 109 1.35 23.42 -20.14
N LYS A 110 0.90 22.48 -20.98
CA LYS A 110 1.40 22.34 -22.36
C LYS A 110 1.10 23.56 -23.22
N LYS A 111 -0.05 24.22 -23.01
CA LYS A 111 -0.38 25.49 -23.69
C LYS A 111 0.51 26.65 -23.26
N LEU A 112 1.02 26.63 -22.03
CA LEU A 112 1.90 27.68 -21.47
C LEU A 112 3.37 27.47 -21.83
N GLN A 113 3.74 26.38 -22.48
CA GLN A 113 5.14 26.12 -22.89
C GLN A 113 5.79 27.27 -23.67
N PRO A 114 5.13 27.90 -24.66
CA PRO A 114 5.74 29.01 -25.38
C PRO A 114 6.02 30.21 -24.50
N ASP A 115 5.13 30.54 -23.55
CA ASP A 115 5.32 31.65 -22.61
C ASP A 115 6.44 31.36 -21.61
N MET A 116 6.55 30.09 -21.18
CA MET A 116 7.66 29.64 -20.34
C MET A 116 9.01 29.73 -21.05
N GLN A 117 9.06 29.46 -22.36
CA GLN A 117 10.28 29.62 -23.15
C GLN A 117 10.67 31.09 -23.24
N ARG A 118 9.73 31.97 -23.55
CA ARG A 118 9.95 33.43 -23.56
C ARG A 118 10.48 33.96 -22.24
N LEU A 119 9.93 33.49 -21.11
CA LEU A 119 10.42 33.85 -19.78
C LEU A 119 11.86 33.40 -19.54
N LYS A 120 12.24 32.20 -20.00
CA LYS A 120 13.61 31.71 -19.92
C LYS A 120 14.59 32.54 -20.76
N GLU A 121 14.18 33.01 -21.94
CA GLU A 121 14.96 33.86 -22.82
C GLU A 121 15.07 35.29 -22.27
N THR A 122 14.03 35.77 -21.56
CA THR A 122 14.01 37.11 -20.98
C THR A 122 14.89 37.20 -19.71
N TYR A 123 15.00 36.11 -18.94
CA TYR A 123 15.75 36.09 -17.68
C TYR A 123 16.82 35.00 -17.62
N PRO A 124 17.82 34.99 -18.55
CA PRO A 124 18.78 33.88 -18.65
C PRO A 124 19.72 33.78 -17.45
N ASN A 125 20.03 34.92 -16.80
CA ASN A 125 20.99 35.02 -15.70
C ASN A 125 20.34 35.25 -14.34
N ASP A 126 19.04 35.49 -14.26
CA ASP A 126 18.30 35.75 -13.01
C ASP A 126 17.28 34.63 -12.76
N ARG A 127 17.76 33.51 -12.18
CA ARG A 127 16.93 32.34 -11.84
C ARG A 127 15.83 32.68 -10.84
N GLN A 128 16.08 33.62 -9.93
CA GLN A 128 15.13 33.96 -8.88
C GLN A 128 13.93 34.71 -9.44
N LYS A 129 14.20 35.69 -10.32
CA LYS A 129 13.17 36.46 -11.01
C LYS A 129 12.39 35.60 -12.01
N MET A 130 13.08 34.72 -12.73
CA MET A 130 12.44 33.74 -13.61
C MET A 130 11.47 32.84 -12.85
N GLN A 131 11.83 32.32 -11.66
CA GLN A 131 10.94 31.50 -10.84
C GLN A 131 9.71 32.29 -10.35
N GLN A 132 9.90 33.55 -9.94
CA GLN A 132 8.80 34.41 -9.50
C GLN A 132 7.79 34.65 -10.63
N GLU A 133 8.29 35.00 -11.83
CA GLU A 133 7.45 35.23 -13.00
C GLU A 133 6.76 33.95 -13.48
N LEU A 134 7.43 32.78 -13.40
CA LEU A 134 6.82 31.48 -13.68
C LEU A 134 5.66 31.17 -12.71
N MET A 135 5.84 31.44 -11.41
CA MET A 135 4.79 31.26 -10.42
C MET A 135 3.63 32.23 -10.64
N ALA A 136 3.93 33.47 -11.01
CA ALA A 136 2.91 34.48 -11.36
C ALA A 136 2.12 34.05 -12.61
N LEU A 137 2.80 33.53 -13.63
CA LEU A 137 2.17 32.98 -14.83
C LEU A 137 1.23 31.81 -14.49
N TYR A 138 1.68 30.85 -13.69
CA TYR A 138 0.84 29.72 -13.27
C TYR A 138 -0.39 30.17 -12.49
N LYS A 139 -0.25 31.15 -11.58
CA LYS A 139 -1.38 31.73 -10.83
C LYS A 139 -2.36 32.42 -11.74
N ARG A 140 -1.88 33.24 -12.70
CA ARG A 140 -2.71 34.00 -13.64
C ARG A 140 -3.54 33.07 -14.53
N GLU A 141 -2.93 32.01 -15.03
CA GLU A 141 -3.59 31.05 -15.93
C GLU A 141 -4.33 29.92 -15.21
N GLY A 142 -4.31 29.93 -13.86
CA GLY A 142 -4.94 28.89 -13.04
C GLY A 142 -4.39 27.47 -13.33
N ALA A 143 -3.10 27.40 -13.67
CA ALA A 143 -2.42 26.14 -13.90
C ALA A 143 -1.66 25.73 -12.62
N ASN A 144 -1.98 24.56 -12.09
CA ASN A 144 -1.29 24.03 -10.91
C ASN A 144 -0.31 22.92 -11.32
N PRO A 145 1.01 23.16 -11.23
CA PRO A 145 2.01 22.17 -11.63
C PRO A 145 1.96 20.89 -10.76
N VAL A 146 1.56 21.03 -9.49
CA VAL A 146 1.43 19.90 -8.55
C VAL A 146 0.25 18.99 -8.92
N ALA A 147 -0.82 19.54 -9.49
CA ALA A 147 -1.98 18.74 -9.89
C ALA A 147 -1.64 17.74 -11.02
N GLY A 148 -0.62 18.04 -11.84
CA GLY A 148 -0.15 17.14 -12.91
C GLY A 148 0.51 15.87 -12.39
N CYS A 149 1.25 15.93 -11.30
CA CYS A 149 1.96 14.76 -10.71
C CYS A 149 1.18 14.05 -9.61
N LEU A 150 0.03 14.60 -9.18
CA LEU A 150 -0.78 14.07 -8.07
C LEU A 150 -1.18 12.59 -8.27
N PRO A 151 -1.62 12.13 -9.46
CA PRO A 151 -1.94 10.70 -9.66
C PRO A 151 -0.76 9.78 -9.40
N ILE A 152 0.46 10.21 -9.74
CA ILE A 152 1.66 9.40 -9.51
C ILE A 152 1.90 9.25 -8.00
N LEU A 153 1.78 10.34 -7.23
CA LEU A 153 1.96 10.32 -5.78
C LEU A 153 0.93 9.40 -5.07
N VAL A 154 -0.31 9.39 -5.55
CA VAL A 154 -1.35 8.49 -5.03
C VAL A 154 -1.14 7.04 -5.50
N GLN A 155 -0.65 6.85 -6.71
CA GLN A 155 -0.42 5.53 -7.30
C GLN A 155 0.72 4.76 -6.62
N ILE A 156 1.77 5.46 -6.16
CA ILE A 156 2.95 4.82 -5.54
C ILE A 156 2.57 3.98 -4.30
N PRO A 157 1.85 4.49 -3.29
CA PRO A 157 1.43 3.68 -2.14
C PRO A 157 0.53 2.50 -2.52
N ILE A 158 -0.36 2.69 -3.50
CA ILE A 158 -1.25 1.63 -4.00
C ILE A 158 -0.42 0.52 -4.66
N PHE A 159 0.56 0.89 -5.48
CA PHE A 159 1.45 -0.07 -6.13
C PHE A 159 2.27 -0.87 -5.11
N PHE A 160 2.85 -0.21 -4.11
CA PHE A 160 3.58 -0.89 -3.04
C PHE A 160 2.69 -1.82 -2.22
N SER A 161 1.45 -1.41 -1.94
CA SER A 161 0.50 -2.26 -1.23
C SER A 161 0.12 -3.49 -2.05
N LEU A 162 -0.15 -3.33 -3.34
CA LEU A 162 -0.43 -4.44 -4.24
C LEU A 162 0.77 -5.38 -4.36
N TYR A 163 1.97 -4.83 -4.56
CA TYR A 163 3.21 -5.62 -4.58
C TYR A 163 3.36 -6.45 -3.29
N LYS A 164 3.15 -5.83 -2.13
CA LYS A 164 3.26 -6.53 -0.84
C LYS A 164 2.20 -7.63 -0.70
N VAL A 165 0.96 -7.37 -1.10
CA VAL A 165 -0.11 -8.39 -1.11
C VAL A 165 0.30 -9.57 -1.99
N LEU A 166 0.77 -9.33 -3.22
CA LEU A 166 1.20 -10.38 -4.13
C LEU A 166 2.37 -11.19 -3.56
N PHE A 167 3.32 -10.52 -2.93
CA PHE A 167 4.48 -11.17 -2.34
C PHE A 167 4.14 -12.06 -1.13
N VAL A 168 3.12 -11.67 -0.35
CA VAL A 168 2.73 -12.38 0.88
C VAL A 168 1.68 -13.46 0.59
N THR A 169 0.93 -13.34 -0.51
CA THR A 169 -0.17 -14.26 -0.84
C THR A 169 0.36 -15.56 -1.43
N ILE A 170 0.14 -16.66 -0.70
CA ILE A 170 0.53 -18.01 -1.11
C ILE A 170 -0.41 -18.58 -2.19
N GLU A 171 -1.60 -18.02 -2.36
CA GLU A 171 -2.60 -18.46 -3.34
C GLU A 171 -2.21 -18.22 -4.80
N MET A 172 -1.07 -17.58 -5.05
CA MET A 172 -0.50 -17.38 -6.40
C MET A 172 0.47 -18.48 -6.84
N TYR A 173 0.86 -19.40 -5.93
CA TYR A 173 1.81 -20.46 -6.21
C TYR A 173 1.13 -21.81 -6.40
#